data_21b434b3022977cb073ee601e44ef05b
#
_entry.id   21b434b3022977cb073ee601e44ef05b
#
_cell.length_a   1.000
_cell.length_b   1.000
_cell.length_c   1.000
_cell.angle_alpha   90.00
_cell.angle_beta   90.00
_cell.angle_gamma   90.00
#
_symmetry.space_group_name_H-M   'P 1'
#
loop_
_entity.id
_entity.type
_entity.pdbx_description
1 polymer ?
#
loop_
_entity_poly.entity_id
_entity_poly.type
_entity_poly.pdbx_seq_one_letter_code
_entity_poly.pdbx_strand_id
1 'polypeptide(L)'
;GRSEVAEDVVTLRQVRQMAATLGTEGVETSEGAPLPPLWHWMGWLPETPMTGLGPDGHPARGGFLPPVPLERRMWAGGRLTFHAPLRIGAPMRRTSTILKVSEEQDIVYVAMPDRFAPPPPVPASDGAAWADPVAMDTVRLFRFSALTFNAHRIHFDLPYATGVEKYPGLVVHGPMQAMLLLQAARAHARSALPARFKFRGVRPLFHFDSVALTGWPVAEGAQALATVIGDGLCCMQAEIGWQS
;
A
#
# COMPACT_ATOMS: atom_id res chain seq x y z
N GLY A 1 -24.60 3.14 7.86
CA GLY A 1 -23.21 3.55 7.99
C GLY A 1 -23.03 4.99 7.53
N ARG A 2 -21.96 5.64 7.99
CA ARG A 2 -21.61 7.00 7.53
C ARG A 2 -21.01 6.90 6.12
N SER A 3 -21.44 7.77 5.19
CA SER A 3 -20.91 7.87 3.83
C SER A 3 -20.41 9.26 3.54
N GLU A 4 -19.40 9.35 2.68
CA GLU A 4 -18.89 10.60 2.09
C GLU A 4 -18.68 10.43 0.59
N VAL A 5 -18.77 11.51 -0.14
CA VAL A 5 -18.48 11.58 -1.58
C VAL A 5 -17.41 12.64 -1.80
N ALA A 6 -16.43 12.35 -2.63
CA ALA A 6 -15.38 13.26 -3.01
C ALA A 6 -15.08 13.14 -4.52
N GLU A 7 -14.72 14.24 -5.15
CA GLU A 7 -14.30 14.28 -6.56
C GLU A 7 -12.84 14.72 -6.63
N ASP A 8 -12.09 14.17 -7.58
CA ASP A 8 -10.69 14.50 -7.79
C ASP A 8 -10.23 14.06 -9.18
N VAL A 9 -9.00 14.40 -9.54
CA VAL A 9 -8.32 14.04 -10.78
C VAL A 9 -6.91 13.57 -10.47
N VAL A 10 -6.53 12.41 -11.00
CA VAL A 10 -5.10 12.02 -11.04
C VAL A 10 -4.49 12.57 -12.32
N THR A 11 -3.61 13.53 -12.15
CA THR A 11 -3.00 14.27 -13.26
C THR A 11 -1.88 13.46 -13.94
N LEU A 12 -1.61 13.77 -15.20
CA LEU A 12 -0.47 13.19 -15.93
C LEU A 12 0.87 13.42 -15.21
N ARG A 13 1.04 14.56 -14.54
CA ARG A 13 2.24 14.82 -13.74
C ARG A 13 2.40 13.80 -12.61
N GLN A 14 1.36 13.57 -11.83
CA GLN A 14 1.38 12.58 -10.73
C GLN A 14 1.70 11.17 -11.24
N VAL A 15 1.13 10.78 -12.40
CA VAL A 15 1.39 9.49 -13.02
C VAL A 15 2.87 9.35 -13.41
N ARG A 16 3.46 10.35 -14.06
CA ARG A 16 4.88 10.37 -14.42
C ARG A 16 5.79 10.32 -13.18
N GLN A 17 5.44 11.05 -12.14
CA GLN A 17 6.18 11.06 -10.88
C GLN A 17 6.08 9.70 -10.16
N MET A 18 4.91 9.06 -10.18
CA MET A 18 4.73 7.73 -9.60
C MET A 18 5.51 6.67 -10.40
N ALA A 19 5.47 6.71 -11.73
CA ALA A 19 6.27 5.82 -12.58
C ALA A 19 7.76 5.93 -12.26
N ALA A 20 8.28 7.16 -12.17
CA ALA A 20 9.67 7.42 -11.80
C ALA A 20 10.02 6.99 -10.35
N THR A 21 9.04 6.96 -9.45
CA THR A 21 9.24 6.54 -8.05
C THR A 21 9.23 5.02 -7.89
N LEU A 22 8.30 4.34 -8.57
CA LEU A 22 8.19 2.89 -8.52
C LEU A 22 9.19 2.17 -9.45
N GLY A 23 9.80 2.89 -10.39
CA GLY A 23 10.70 2.30 -11.39
C GLY A 23 9.97 1.43 -12.41
N THR A 24 8.75 1.85 -12.79
CA THR A 24 7.91 1.08 -13.72
C THR A 24 8.14 1.53 -15.15
N GLU A 25 8.85 0.72 -15.90
CA GLU A 25 9.02 0.88 -17.35
C GLU A 25 7.74 0.44 -18.10
N GLY A 26 7.47 1.09 -19.23
CA GLY A 26 6.34 0.72 -20.10
C GLY A 26 4.95 1.16 -19.64
N VAL A 27 4.84 1.93 -18.58
CA VAL A 27 3.57 2.57 -18.21
C VAL A 27 3.27 3.69 -19.21
N GLU A 28 2.11 3.62 -19.87
CA GLU A 28 1.65 4.68 -20.74
C GLU A 28 1.36 5.95 -19.92
N THR A 29 2.07 7.04 -20.23
CA THR A 29 1.99 8.32 -19.53
C THR A 29 1.51 9.43 -20.46
N SER A 30 0.28 9.30 -20.97
CA SER A 30 -0.41 10.28 -21.82
C SER A 30 -1.79 10.63 -21.24
N GLU A 31 -2.30 11.83 -21.56
CA GLU A 31 -3.66 12.21 -21.15
C GLU A 31 -4.70 11.26 -21.75
N GLY A 32 -5.68 10.89 -20.96
CA GLY A 32 -6.74 9.97 -21.35
C GLY A 32 -6.35 8.49 -21.38
N ALA A 33 -5.07 8.15 -21.23
CA ALA A 33 -4.63 6.76 -21.14
C ALA A 33 -5.20 6.07 -19.87
N PRO A 34 -5.32 4.74 -19.87
CA PRO A 34 -5.72 4.00 -18.67
C PRO A 34 -4.81 4.28 -17.49
N LEU A 35 -5.37 4.71 -16.38
CA LEU A 35 -4.64 4.84 -15.13
C LEU A 35 -4.26 3.46 -14.62
N PRO A 36 -2.98 3.19 -14.32
CA PRO A 36 -2.58 1.90 -13.77
C PRO A 36 -3.39 1.51 -12.52
N PRO A 37 -3.77 0.25 -12.36
CA PRO A 37 -4.51 -0.20 -11.19
C PRO A 37 -3.82 0.19 -9.89
N LEU A 38 -4.58 0.60 -8.87
CA LEU A 38 -4.18 1.14 -7.58
C LEU A 38 -3.62 2.58 -7.61
N TRP A 39 -3.23 3.13 -8.75
CA TRP A 39 -2.67 4.48 -8.80
C TRP A 39 -3.72 5.57 -8.52
N HIS A 40 -5.00 5.24 -8.50
CA HIS A 40 -6.05 6.11 -7.99
C HIS A 40 -5.85 6.49 -6.50
N TRP A 41 -4.99 5.80 -5.76
CA TRP A 41 -4.60 6.19 -4.40
C TRP A 41 -3.77 7.48 -4.34
N MET A 42 -3.37 8.05 -5.48
CA MET A 42 -2.85 9.42 -5.59
C MET A 42 -3.96 10.48 -5.62
N GLY A 43 -5.21 10.10 -5.74
CA GLY A 43 -6.37 10.99 -5.66
C GLY A 43 -7.01 11.00 -4.27
N TRP A 44 -7.87 11.99 -4.04
CA TRP A 44 -8.61 12.21 -2.79
C TRP A 44 -7.71 12.27 -1.57
N LEU A 45 -6.61 12.98 -1.71
CA LEU A 45 -5.61 13.15 -0.66
C LEU A 45 -6.19 13.98 0.50
N PRO A 46 -5.76 13.75 1.74
CA PRO A 46 -6.27 14.49 2.89
C PRO A 46 -5.83 15.96 2.82
N GLU A 47 -6.78 16.89 2.95
CA GLU A 47 -6.53 18.34 2.98
C GLU A 47 -6.54 18.91 4.40
N THR A 48 -6.24 18.06 5.38
CA THR A 48 -6.24 18.45 6.78
C THR A 48 -5.14 19.47 7.06
N PRO A 49 -5.44 20.65 7.62
CA PRO A 49 -4.43 21.64 7.96
C PRO A 49 -3.50 21.11 9.05
N MET A 50 -2.29 21.67 9.15
CA MET A 50 -1.26 21.26 10.11
C MET A 50 -1.77 21.20 11.56
N THR A 51 -2.65 22.13 11.93
CA THR A 51 -3.27 22.18 13.27
C THR A 51 -4.27 21.03 13.54
N GLY A 52 -4.68 20.34 12.49
CA GLY A 52 -5.58 19.19 12.57
C GLY A 52 -4.86 17.83 12.48
N LEU A 53 -3.51 17.81 12.47
CA LEU A 53 -2.74 16.58 12.46
C LEU A 53 -2.46 16.09 13.89
N GLY A 54 -2.43 14.77 14.03
CA GLY A 54 -1.93 14.09 15.23
C GLY A 54 -0.39 14.07 15.28
N PRO A 55 0.18 13.65 16.41
CA PRO A 55 1.64 13.60 16.60
C PRO A 55 2.33 12.60 15.67
N ASP A 56 1.60 11.64 15.13
CA ASP A 56 2.05 10.66 14.13
C ASP A 56 2.07 11.22 12.69
N GLY A 57 1.52 12.42 12.47
CA GLY A 57 1.40 13.06 11.16
C GLY A 57 0.11 12.73 10.40
N HIS A 58 -0.74 11.87 10.91
CA HIS A 58 -2.08 11.65 10.32
C HIS A 58 -3.09 12.71 10.75
N PRO A 59 -4.18 12.93 9.98
CA PRO A 59 -5.33 13.68 10.45
C PRO A 59 -5.80 13.19 11.81
N ALA A 60 -6.12 14.11 12.71
CA ALA A 60 -6.66 13.78 14.04
C ALA A 60 -7.92 12.93 13.90
N ARG A 61 -8.18 12.10 14.90
CA ARG A 61 -9.33 11.18 14.90
C ARG A 61 -10.64 11.92 15.14
N GLY A 62 -11.76 11.29 14.75
CA GLY A 62 -13.11 11.84 14.91
C GLY A 62 -13.66 12.55 13.69
N GLY A 63 -12.92 12.55 12.56
CA GLY A 63 -13.41 12.97 11.25
C GLY A 63 -14.37 11.94 10.63
N PHE A 64 -14.14 11.54 9.38
CA PHE A 64 -14.94 10.49 8.73
C PHE A 64 -14.85 9.16 9.47
N LEU A 65 -13.64 8.74 9.84
CA LEU A 65 -13.43 7.55 10.68
C LEU A 65 -13.79 7.82 12.13
N PRO A 66 -14.38 6.84 12.85
CA PRO A 66 -14.75 6.99 14.25
C PRO A 66 -13.53 7.24 15.15
N PRO A 67 -13.71 7.89 16.30
CA PRO A 67 -12.63 8.17 17.26
C PRO A 67 -12.28 6.92 18.07
N VAL A 68 -11.67 5.93 17.40
CA VAL A 68 -11.21 4.69 18.07
C VAL A 68 -10.06 5.04 19.02
N PRO A 69 -10.11 4.62 20.32
CA PRO A 69 -9.14 5.01 21.35
C PRO A 69 -7.84 4.18 21.30
N LEU A 70 -7.34 3.86 20.09
CA LEU A 70 -6.08 3.14 19.89
C LEU A 70 -5.02 4.09 19.35
N GLU A 71 -3.81 4.03 19.89
CA GLU A 71 -2.74 4.96 19.53
C GLU A 71 -2.28 4.83 18.08
N ARG A 72 -2.28 3.62 17.53
CA ARG A 72 -1.78 3.33 16.19
C ARG A 72 -2.90 3.11 15.18
N ARG A 73 -2.66 3.52 13.94
CA ARG A 73 -3.51 3.24 12.79
C ARG A 73 -2.67 2.55 11.73
N MET A 74 -3.18 1.44 11.21
CA MET A 74 -2.54 0.71 10.12
C MET A 74 -3.57 0.31 9.07
N TRP A 75 -3.19 0.38 7.80
CA TRP A 75 -3.97 -0.20 6.72
C TRP A 75 -3.61 -1.67 6.59
N ALA A 76 -4.39 -2.54 7.19
CA ALA A 76 -4.11 -3.97 7.28
C ALA A 76 -4.26 -4.71 5.95
N GLY A 77 -5.11 -4.24 5.03
CA GLY A 77 -5.33 -4.89 3.75
C GLY A 77 -6.49 -4.30 2.96
N GLY A 78 -6.76 -4.89 1.79
CA GLY A 78 -7.85 -4.47 0.91
C GLY A 78 -8.28 -5.54 -0.06
N ARG A 79 -9.49 -5.36 -0.63
CA ARG A 79 -10.03 -6.15 -1.73
C ARG A 79 -10.58 -5.19 -2.77
N LEU A 80 -10.21 -5.41 -4.03
CA LEU A 80 -10.60 -4.59 -5.15
C LEU A 80 -11.18 -5.45 -6.25
N THR A 81 -12.21 -4.93 -6.92
CA THR A 81 -12.76 -5.46 -8.17
C THR A 81 -12.62 -4.35 -9.22
N PHE A 82 -12.05 -4.68 -10.35
CA PHE A 82 -11.83 -3.74 -11.44
C PHE A 82 -12.89 -3.97 -12.53
N HIS A 83 -13.82 -3.03 -12.70
CA HIS A 83 -14.88 -3.10 -13.70
C HIS A 83 -14.45 -2.43 -15.01
N ALA A 84 -13.76 -1.30 -14.91
CA ALA A 84 -13.21 -0.55 -16.04
C ALA A 84 -11.99 0.24 -15.58
N PRO A 85 -11.06 0.60 -16.49
CA PRO A 85 -9.94 1.45 -16.15
C PRO A 85 -10.41 2.90 -15.92
N LEU A 86 -9.92 3.51 -14.84
CA LEU A 86 -9.93 4.95 -14.68
C LEU A 86 -9.01 5.59 -15.71
N ARG A 87 -9.18 6.87 -16.03
CA ARG A 87 -8.40 7.57 -17.05
C ARG A 87 -7.56 8.69 -16.45
N ILE A 88 -6.32 8.82 -16.91
CA ILE A 88 -5.41 9.92 -16.54
C ILE A 88 -6.03 11.24 -16.98
N GLY A 89 -6.10 12.22 -16.07
CA GLY A 89 -6.67 13.55 -16.33
C GLY A 89 -8.20 13.62 -16.31
N ALA A 90 -8.90 12.49 -16.23
CA ALA A 90 -10.36 12.51 -16.18
C ALA A 90 -10.88 12.72 -14.75
N PRO A 91 -12.00 13.44 -14.57
CA PRO A 91 -12.67 13.56 -13.29
C PRO A 91 -13.09 12.20 -12.74
N MET A 92 -12.82 11.97 -11.46
CA MET A 92 -13.15 10.74 -10.76
C MET A 92 -13.99 11.07 -9.53
N ARG A 93 -14.97 10.21 -9.22
CA ARG A 93 -15.78 10.30 -8.00
C ARG A 93 -15.52 9.09 -7.12
N ARG A 94 -15.26 9.34 -5.84
CA ARG A 94 -15.16 8.30 -4.80
C ARG A 94 -16.37 8.42 -3.86
N THR A 95 -17.03 7.31 -3.60
CA THR A 95 -17.98 7.18 -2.50
C THR A 95 -17.37 6.24 -1.46
N SER A 96 -17.20 6.73 -0.24
CA SER A 96 -16.70 5.94 0.89
C SER A 96 -17.84 5.68 1.86
N THR A 97 -17.99 4.45 2.31
CA THR A 97 -19.01 4.07 3.29
C THR A 97 -18.37 3.18 4.37
N ILE A 98 -18.59 3.55 5.64
CA ILE A 98 -18.20 2.69 6.77
C ILE A 98 -19.23 1.58 6.87
N LEU A 99 -18.82 0.35 6.53
CA LEU A 99 -19.70 -0.81 6.56
C LEU A 99 -19.83 -1.39 7.97
N LYS A 100 -18.73 -1.47 8.70
CA LYS A 100 -18.65 -2.07 10.04
C LYS A 100 -17.56 -1.40 10.86
N VAL A 101 -17.81 -1.21 12.13
CA VAL A 101 -16.79 -0.94 13.16
C VAL A 101 -16.91 -2.08 14.16
N SER A 102 -15.83 -2.78 14.44
CA SER A 102 -15.81 -3.88 15.40
C SER A 102 -14.53 -3.80 16.24
N GLU A 103 -14.65 -4.15 17.51
CA GLU A 103 -13.53 -4.42 18.39
C GLU A 103 -13.25 -5.93 18.29
N GLU A 104 -12.39 -6.32 17.35
CA GLU A 104 -11.90 -7.69 17.25
C GLU A 104 -10.53 -7.76 17.92
N GLN A 105 -10.38 -8.65 18.90
CA GLN A 105 -9.17 -8.78 19.71
C GLN A 105 -8.00 -9.44 18.97
N ASP A 106 -8.15 -9.79 17.70
CA ASP A 106 -7.23 -10.68 16.98
C ASP A 106 -6.03 -10.00 16.31
N ILE A 107 -5.86 -8.68 16.44
CA ILE A 107 -4.64 -7.99 16.00
C ILE A 107 -4.06 -7.22 17.18
N VAL A 108 -3.58 -7.94 18.17
CA VAL A 108 -2.75 -7.34 19.20
C VAL A 108 -1.30 -7.36 18.72
N TYR A 109 -0.88 -6.29 18.03
CA TYR A 109 0.54 -5.96 18.00
C TYR A 109 0.90 -5.49 19.42
N VAL A 110 1.33 -6.40 20.27
CA VAL A 110 1.89 -6.03 21.57
C VAL A 110 3.24 -5.39 21.29
N ALA A 111 3.24 -4.07 21.08
CA ALA A 111 4.46 -3.31 21.22
C ALA A 111 4.84 -3.41 22.70
N MET A 112 5.90 -4.13 23.00
CA MET A 112 6.56 -3.98 24.29
C MET A 112 6.95 -2.51 24.46
N PRO A 113 6.78 -1.89 25.66
CA PRO A 113 7.06 -0.47 25.86
C PRO A 113 8.45 -0.04 25.39
N ASP A 114 9.40 -0.96 25.36
CA ASP A 114 10.81 -0.67 25.09
C ASP A 114 11.32 -1.20 23.74
N ARG A 115 10.55 -2.00 23.01
CA ARG A 115 10.97 -2.56 21.72
C ARG A 115 9.79 -2.97 20.84
N PHE A 116 10.02 -2.96 19.51
CA PHE A 116 9.11 -3.55 18.55
C PHE A 116 9.11 -5.07 18.69
N ALA A 117 7.93 -5.66 18.89
CA ALA A 117 7.72 -7.10 18.82
C ALA A 117 7.12 -7.45 17.46
N PRO A 118 7.85 -8.16 16.57
CA PRO A 118 7.30 -8.54 15.28
C PRO A 118 6.15 -9.52 15.47
N PRO A 119 5.14 -9.50 14.56
CA PRO A 119 4.10 -10.52 14.53
C PRO A 119 4.73 -11.91 14.25
N PRO A 120 3.99 -13.00 14.52
CA PRO A 120 4.45 -14.34 14.17
C PRO A 120 4.91 -14.41 12.70
N PRO A 121 6.04 -15.09 12.42
CA PRO A 121 6.58 -15.15 11.06
C PRO A 121 5.65 -15.94 10.14
N VAL A 122 5.51 -15.45 8.90
CA VAL A 122 4.77 -16.12 7.84
C VAL A 122 5.77 -16.48 6.74
N PRO A 123 6.24 -17.75 6.66
CA PRO A 123 7.14 -18.17 5.60
C PRO A 123 6.51 -18.06 4.21
N ALA A 124 7.33 -17.74 3.20
CA ALA A 124 6.93 -17.88 1.82
C ALA A 124 6.85 -19.37 1.44
N SER A 125 5.89 -19.72 0.59
CA SER A 125 5.80 -21.08 0.04
C SER A 125 6.92 -21.32 -0.98
N ASP A 126 7.32 -22.56 -1.14
CA ASP A 126 8.23 -22.97 -2.21
C ASP A 126 7.57 -22.88 -3.60
N GLY A 127 8.37 -22.99 -4.67
CA GLY A 127 7.88 -23.08 -6.04
C GLY A 127 7.41 -21.77 -6.65
N ALA A 128 8.01 -20.64 -6.28
CA ALA A 128 7.76 -19.36 -6.93
C ALA A 128 8.05 -19.44 -8.44
N ALA A 129 7.18 -18.85 -9.25
CA ALA A 129 7.36 -18.75 -10.70
C ALA A 129 8.32 -17.61 -11.07
N TRP A 130 8.36 -16.56 -10.25
CA TRP A 130 9.26 -15.43 -10.42
C TRP A 130 9.49 -14.73 -9.07
N ALA A 131 10.63 -14.06 -8.94
CA ALA A 131 11.01 -13.24 -7.80
C ALA A 131 11.88 -12.07 -8.27
N ASP A 132 11.32 -10.88 -8.23
CA ASP A 132 11.97 -9.65 -8.71
C ASP A 132 12.53 -8.87 -7.52
N PRO A 133 13.85 -8.71 -7.39
CA PRO A 133 14.43 -7.91 -6.32
C PRO A 133 14.06 -6.44 -6.49
N VAL A 134 13.75 -5.78 -5.38
CA VAL A 134 13.43 -4.35 -5.38
C VAL A 134 14.02 -3.64 -4.16
N ALA A 135 14.64 -2.48 -4.39
CA ALA A 135 15.17 -1.65 -3.31
C ALA A 135 14.05 -0.77 -2.71
N MET A 136 14.01 -0.70 -1.39
CA MET A 136 13.04 0.11 -0.63
C MET A 136 13.75 1.24 0.12
N ASP A 137 14.62 1.98 -0.57
CA ASP A 137 15.42 3.04 0.02
C ASP A 137 14.60 4.24 0.52
N THR A 138 15.23 5.07 1.34
CA THR A 138 14.60 6.24 1.98
C THR A 138 14.12 7.29 0.98
N VAL A 139 14.77 7.40 -0.20
CA VAL A 139 14.38 8.35 -1.25
C VAL A 139 13.05 7.90 -1.88
N ARG A 140 12.90 6.61 -2.13
CA ARG A 140 11.64 6.04 -2.64
C ARG A 140 10.51 6.23 -1.63
N LEU A 141 10.75 5.98 -0.34
CA LEU A 141 9.76 6.19 0.71
C LEU A 141 9.30 7.65 0.77
N PHE A 142 10.27 8.59 0.75
CA PHE A 142 9.96 10.03 0.75
C PHE A 142 9.11 10.44 -0.47
N ARG A 143 9.53 10.02 -1.67
CA ARG A 143 8.78 10.33 -2.90
C ARG A 143 7.35 9.77 -2.86
N PHE A 144 7.18 8.55 -2.37
CA PHE A 144 5.86 7.94 -2.25
C PHE A 144 4.99 8.69 -1.23
N SER A 145 5.54 9.05 -0.06
CA SER A 145 4.86 9.92 0.91
C SER A 145 4.41 11.23 0.29
N ALA A 146 5.30 11.90 -0.46
CA ALA A 146 4.98 13.18 -1.12
C ALA A 146 3.86 13.04 -2.17
N LEU A 147 3.90 11.98 -3.00
CA LEU A 147 2.90 11.73 -4.06
C LEU A 147 1.53 11.33 -3.52
N THR A 148 1.48 10.71 -2.36
CA THR A 148 0.24 10.30 -1.69
C THR A 148 -0.15 11.23 -0.55
N PHE A 149 0.56 12.35 -0.39
CA PHE A 149 0.39 13.33 0.69
C PHE A 149 0.30 12.66 2.07
N ASN A 150 1.07 11.58 2.24
CA ASN A 150 1.08 10.78 3.46
C ASN A 150 2.14 11.29 4.42
N ALA A 151 1.71 12.01 5.44
CA ALA A 151 2.57 12.59 6.46
C ALA A 151 2.83 11.65 7.65
N HIS A 152 2.51 10.36 7.57
CA HIS A 152 2.80 9.43 8.66
C HIS A 152 4.30 9.29 8.87
N ARG A 153 4.75 9.73 10.02
CA ARG A 153 6.17 9.93 10.35
C ARG A 153 7.02 8.66 10.29
N ILE A 154 6.42 7.49 10.47
CA ILE A 154 7.14 6.21 10.38
C ILE A 154 7.79 5.95 9.03
N HIS A 155 7.36 6.65 7.97
CA HIS A 155 7.88 6.45 6.61
C HIS A 155 9.06 7.35 6.25
N PHE A 156 9.30 8.45 6.99
CA PHE A 156 10.35 9.43 6.64
C PHE A 156 11.10 10.02 7.83
N ASP A 157 10.59 9.92 9.05
CA ASP A 157 11.18 10.47 10.28
C ASP A 157 11.81 9.33 11.09
N LEU A 158 13.08 9.04 10.82
CA LEU A 158 13.79 7.93 11.47
C LEU A 158 13.83 8.07 13.01
N PRO A 159 14.15 9.25 13.59
CA PRO A 159 14.10 9.44 15.03
C PRO A 159 12.73 9.15 15.65
N TYR A 160 11.65 9.52 14.97
CA TYR A 160 10.31 9.20 15.43
C TYR A 160 10.01 7.70 15.31
N ALA A 161 10.29 7.10 14.17
CA ALA A 161 10.03 5.69 13.93
C ALA A 161 10.77 4.80 14.96
N THR A 162 12.03 5.13 15.27
CA THR A 162 12.86 4.33 16.19
C THR A 162 12.67 4.74 17.66
N GLY A 163 12.59 6.04 17.94
CA GLY A 163 12.53 6.57 19.31
C GLY A 163 11.13 6.51 19.92
N VAL A 164 10.07 6.81 19.14
CA VAL A 164 8.69 6.86 19.61
C VAL A 164 7.95 5.57 19.30
N GLU A 165 7.93 5.14 18.04
CA GLU A 165 7.20 3.95 17.60
C GLU A 165 7.96 2.63 17.86
N LYS A 166 9.25 2.72 18.21
CA LYS A 166 10.12 1.58 18.52
C LYS A 166 10.32 0.59 17.37
N TYR A 167 10.11 1.03 16.14
CA TYR A 167 10.48 0.25 14.96
C TYR A 167 12.00 0.22 14.77
N PRO A 168 12.57 -0.82 14.16
CA PRO A 168 14.02 -0.88 13.89
C PRO A 168 14.49 0.10 12.81
N GLY A 169 13.56 0.71 12.06
CA GLY A 169 13.83 1.65 10.98
C GLY A 169 12.58 2.23 10.36
N LEU A 170 12.72 2.93 9.23
CA LEU A 170 11.57 3.46 8.50
C LEU A 170 10.74 2.31 7.91
N VAL A 171 9.44 2.40 8.08
CA VAL A 171 8.48 1.40 7.60
C VAL A 171 8.12 1.68 6.15
N VAL A 172 8.13 0.67 5.30
CA VAL A 172 7.69 0.75 3.91
C VAL A 172 6.17 0.81 3.85
N HIS A 173 5.62 1.70 3.05
CA HIS A 173 4.17 1.87 2.89
C HIS A 173 3.50 0.59 2.40
N GLY A 174 2.44 0.16 3.07
CA GLY A 174 1.61 -0.96 2.61
C GLY A 174 1.04 -0.75 1.21
N PRO A 175 0.44 0.42 0.89
CA PRO A 175 -0.01 0.74 -0.47
C PRO A 175 1.09 0.65 -1.53
N MET A 176 2.32 1.05 -1.23
CA MET A 176 3.45 0.93 -2.16
C MET A 176 3.79 -0.53 -2.45
N GLN A 177 3.82 -1.38 -1.44
CA GLN A 177 4.03 -2.83 -1.63
C GLN A 177 2.94 -3.43 -2.52
N ALA A 178 1.66 -3.10 -2.27
CA ALA A 178 0.53 -3.57 -3.08
C ALA A 178 0.63 -3.11 -4.53
N MET A 179 0.99 -1.84 -4.78
CA MET A 179 1.20 -1.32 -6.14
C MET A 179 2.33 -2.06 -6.86
N LEU A 180 3.48 -2.25 -6.19
CA LEU A 180 4.63 -2.94 -6.78
C LEU A 180 4.31 -4.40 -7.10
N LEU A 181 3.65 -5.14 -6.19
CA LEU A 181 3.21 -6.51 -6.42
C LEU A 181 2.27 -6.63 -7.62
N LEU A 182 1.27 -5.75 -7.70
CA LEU A 182 0.32 -5.78 -8.81
C LEU A 182 1.00 -5.46 -10.15
N GLN A 183 1.95 -4.54 -10.16
CA GLN A 183 2.70 -4.18 -11.37
C GLN A 183 3.64 -5.30 -11.82
N ALA A 184 4.40 -5.90 -10.90
CA ALA A 184 5.25 -7.05 -11.21
C ALA A 184 4.41 -8.20 -11.78
N ALA A 185 3.30 -8.55 -11.15
CA ALA A 185 2.40 -9.58 -11.64
C ALA A 185 1.89 -9.28 -13.06
N ARG A 186 1.52 -8.03 -13.36
CA ARG A 186 1.09 -7.61 -14.71
C ARG A 186 2.22 -7.69 -15.74
N ALA A 187 3.44 -7.34 -15.35
CA ALA A 187 4.60 -7.47 -16.25
C ALA A 187 4.85 -8.93 -16.62
N HIS A 188 4.84 -9.84 -15.66
CA HIS A 188 4.97 -11.28 -15.89
C HIS A 188 3.77 -11.90 -16.62
N ALA A 189 2.58 -11.35 -16.48
CA ALA A 189 1.37 -11.76 -17.21
C ALA A 189 1.19 -11.01 -18.55
N ARG A 190 2.27 -10.44 -19.13
CA ARG A 190 2.25 -9.69 -20.39
C ARG A 190 1.19 -8.58 -20.40
N SER A 191 1.11 -7.83 -19.30
CA SER A 191 0.18 -6.70 -19.10
C SER A 191 -1.31 -7.08 -19.11
N ALA A 192 -1.65 -8.32 -18.77
CA ALA A 192 -3.05 -8.72 -18.57
C ALA A 192 -3.79 -7.80 -17.58
N LEU A 193 -5.09 -7.63 -17.78
CA LEU A 193 -5.89 -6.78 -16.92
C LEU A 193 -6.35 -7.56 -15.69
N PRO A 194 -6.22 -6.98 -14.48
CA PRO A 194 -6.75 -7.59 -13.28
C PRO A 194 -8.28 -7.48 -13.26
N ALA A 195 -8.96 -8.55 -12.87
CA ALA A 195 -10.36 -8.54 -12.50
C ALA A 195 -10.54 -8.26 -11.01
N ARG A 196 -9.69 -8.89 -10.19
CA ARG A 196 -9.72 -8.78 -8.74
C ARG A 196 -8.31 -8.73 -8.18
N PHE A 197 -8.16 -8.01 -7.06
CA PHE A 197 -6.92 -7.96 -6.30
C PHE A 197 -7.24 -7.91 -4.81
N LYS A 198 -6.60 -8.77 -4.04
CA LYS A 198 -6.72 -8.81 -2.58
C LYS A 198 -5.33 -8.80 -2.00
N PHE A 199 -5.13 -8.06 -0.91
CA PHE A 199 -3.84 -8.02 -0.22
C PHE A 199 -4.03 -7.88 1.28
N ARG A 200 -3.03 -8.32 2.04
CA ARG A 200 -2.95 -8.20 3.49
C ARG A 200 -1.49 -8.01 3.91
N GLY A 201 -1.23 -6.99 4.71
CA GLY A 201 0.02 -6.85 5.46
C GLY A 201 0.07 -7.92 6.55
N VAL A 202 1.17 -8.66 6.62
CA VAL A 202 1.38 -9.71 7.64
C VAL A 202 2.55 -9.39 8.55
N ARG A 203 3.46 -8.50 8.08
CA ARG A 203 4.61 -8.01 8.85
C ARG A 203 5.04 -6.64 8.31
N PRO A 204 5.53 -5.70 9.12
CA PRO A 204 6.18 -4.50 8.62
C PRO A 204 7.41 -4.86 7.77
N LEU A 205 7.58 -4.16 6.65
CA LEU A 205 8.76 -4.16 5.81
C LEU A 205 9.55 -2.89 6.12
N PHE A 206 10.86 -2.98 6.27
CA PHE A 206 11.72 -1.84 6.60
C PHE A 206 12.59 -1.42 5.40
N HIS A 207 13.00 -0.15 5.39
CA HIS A 207 13.77 0.45 4.30
C HIS A 207 15.14 -0.21 4.03
N PHE A 208 15.65 -0.96 4.96
CA PHE A 208 16.94 -1.67 4.87
C PHE A 208 16.80 -3.17 4.53
N ASP A 209 15.57 -3.71 4.50
CA ASP A 209 15.35 -5.12 4.18
C ASP A 209 15.67 -5.39 2.70
N SER A 210 16.36 -6.49 2.44
CA SER A 210 16.44 -7.05 1.09
C SER A 210 15.11 -7.72 0.77
N VAL A 211 14.39 -7.22 -0.23
CA VAL A 211 13.05 -7.69 -0.55
C VAL A 211 12.92 -8.09 -2.02
N ALA A 212 12.16 -9.13 -2.27
CA ALA A 212 11.71 -9.53 -3.60
C ALA A 212 10.18 -9.47 -3.70
N LEU A 213 9.70 -9.02 -4.83
CA LEU A 213 8.32 -9.17 -5.27
C LEU A 213 8.20 -10.57 -5.85
N THR A 214 7.36 -11.41 -5.29
CA THR A 214 7.33 -12.84 -5.62
C THR A 214 5.94 -13.25 -6.08
N GLY A 215 5.86 -14.06 -7.13
CA GLY A 215 4.61 -14.64 -7.61
C GLY A 215 4.73 -16.13 -7.87
N TRP A 216 3.66 -16.84 -7.54
CA TRP A 216 3.53 -18.27 -7.76
C TRP A 216 2.80 -18.59 -9.07
N PRO A 217 2.81 -19.83 -9.54
CA PRO A 217 2.02 -20.22 -10.71
C PRO A 217 0.53 -19.89 -10.54
N VAL A 218 -0.12 -19.54 -11.66
CA VAL A 218 -1.57 -19.34 -11.65
C VAL A 218 -2.26 -20.67 -11.36
N ALA A 219 -3.14 -20.68 -10.37
CA ALA A 219 -3.98 -21.81 -10.02
C ALA A 219 -5.44 -21.36 -9.90
N GLU A 220 -6.36 -22.12 -10.47
CA GLU A 220 -7.83 -21.84 -10.42
C GLU A 220 -8.19 -20.39 -10.85
N GLY A 221 -7.46 -19.83 -11.82
CA GLY A 221 -7.71 -18.47 -12.34
C GLY A 221 -7.20 -17.34 -11.44
N ALA A 222 -6.45 -17.66 -10.40
CA ALA A 222 -5.82 -16.69 -9.49
C ALA A 222 -4.32 -16.96 -9.34
N GLN A 223 -3.56 -15.91 -9.04
CA GLN A 223 -2.13 -15.98 -8.77
C GLN A 223 -1.85 -15.44 -7.37
N ALA A 224 -1.16 -16.22 -6.55
CA ALA A 224 -0.64 -15.78 -5.27
C ALA A 224 0.60 -14.91 -5.44
N LEU A 225 0.73 -13.87 -4.63
CA LEU A 225 1.82 -12.91 -4.66
C LEU A 225 2.28 -12.61 -3.23
N ALA A 226 3.55 -12.27 -3.04
CA ALA A 226 4.04 -11.74 -1.77
C ALA A 226 5.23 -10.80 -1.93
N THR A 227 5.41 -9.88 -0.98
CA THR A 227 6.72 -9.29 -0.71
C THR A 227 7.47 -10.19 0.26
N VAL A 228 8.63 -10.68 -0.13
CA VAL A 228 9.43 -11.66 0.62
C VAL A 228 10.77 -11.04 0.95
N ILE A 229 11.16 -11.05 2.23
CA ILE A 229 12.48 -10.56 2.68
C ILE A 229 13.53 -11.68 2.66
N GLY A 230 14.80 -11.30 2.80
CA GLY A 230 15.94 -12.21 2.59
C GLY A 230 15.98 -13.46 3.45
N ASP A 231 15.25 -13.51 4.56
CA ASP A 231 15.08 -14.69 5.42
C ASP A 231 13.90 -15.61 5.01
N GLY A 232 13.27 -15.34 3.85
CA GLY A 232 12.15 -16.13 3.32
C GLY A 232 10.80 -15.80 3.95
N LEU A 233 10.67 -14.70 4.69
CA LEU A 233 9.42 -14.33 5.36
C LEU A 233 8.60 -13.32 4.53
N CYS A 234 7.29 -13.49 4.50
CA CYS A 234 6.35 -12.58 3.87
C CYS A 234 6.14 -11.32 4.71
N CYS A 235 6.16 -10.15 4.07
CA CYS A 235 5.71 -8.90 4.67
C CYS A 235 4.31 -8.52 4.21
N MET A 236 3.98 -8.78 2.95
CA MET A 236 2.63 -8.68 2.42
C MET A 236 2.30 -9.93 1.62
N GLN A 237 1.08 -10.42 1.75
CA GLN A 237 0.50 -11.46 0.89
C GLN A 237 -0.58 -10.83 0.02
N ALA A 238 -0.66 -11.23 -1.24
CA ALA A 238 -1.69 -10.78 -2.16
C ALA A 238 -2.16 -11.91 -3.09
N GLU A 239 -3.29 -11.69 -3.71
CA GLU A 239 -3.88 -12.57 -4.71
C GLU A 239 -4.44 -11.72 -5.84
N ILE A 240 -4.19 -12.11 -7.07
CA ILE A 240 -4.71 -11.46 -8.26
C ILE A 240 -5.51 -12.45 -9.10
N GLY A 241 -6.74 -12.07 -9.48
CA GLY A 241 -7.52 -12.75 -10.50
C GLY A 241 -7.50 -11.94 -11.79
N TRP A 242 -7.29 -12.60 -12.92
CA TRP A 242 -7.21 -11.98 -14.22
C TRP A 242 -8.56 -11.90 -14.92
N GLN A 243 -8.71 -10.94 -15.83
CA GLN A 243 -9.83 -10.92 -16.77
C GLN A 243 -9.66 -12.04 -17.77
N SER A 244 -10.73 -12.77 -18.04
CA SER A 244 -10.80 -13.81 -19.08
C SER A 244 -10.90 -13.22 -20.48
#